data_036ed2c853b589f00a52300cf8c7cc61
#
_entry.id   036ed2c853b589f00a52300cf8c7cc61
#
_cell.length_a   1.000
_cell.length_b   1.000
_cell.length_c   1.000
_cell.angle_alpha   90.00
_cell.angle_beta   90.00
_cell.angle_gamma   90.00
#
_symmetry.space_group_name_H-M   'P 1'
#
loop_
_entity.id
_entity.type
_entity.pdbx_description
1 polymer ?
#
loop_
_entity_poly.entity_id
_entity_poly.type
_entity_poly.pdbx_seq_one_letter_code
_entity_poly.pdbx_strand_id
1 'polypeptide(L)'
;MSVAALRGELLDQSLPLPRRFRALFSLRSVGGDASVAALLESLSEDPSALFKHEVAFALGQMRATGAVAALKATLRDEGEHGMVRHEAAEALGAIASEECLEALETASKDESRVVRETAELALQRLRHKRAADDEKTGDASVAASSKLGSAKEKLSAATASASDSDSPYISVDPVPAAAPDVPLETLEATVADETAPMWDRYAAMFALRNRAAPARSAAVLGGVPGEIAIGAAEA
;
A
#
# COMPACT_ATOMS: atom_id res chain seq x y z
N MET A 1 2.48 16.72 -22.63
CA MET A 1 3.29 15.70 -23.33
C MET A 1 2.41 14.50 -23.66
N SER A 2 2.65 13.82 -24.80
CA SER A 2 1.93 12.58 -25.13
C SER A 2 2.49 11.41 -24.32
N VAL A 3 1.70 10.33 -24.13
CA VAL A 3 2.15 9.09 -23.47
C VAL A 3 3.40 8.52 -24.18
N ALA A 4 3.45 8.57 -25.51
CA ALA A 4 4.59 8.10 -26.26
C ALA A 4 5.89 8.89 -25.97
N ALA A 5 5.78 10.22 -25.80
CA ALA A 5 6.94 11.04 -25.41
C ALA A 5 7.39 10.75 -23.97
N LEU A 6 6.44 10.60 -23.04
CA LEU A 6 6.72 10.22 -21.64
C LEU A 6 7.36 8.82 -21.54
N ARG A 7 6.86 7.85 -22.34
CA ARG A 7 7.49 6.53 -22.44
C ARG A 7 8.93 6.62 -22.92
N GLY A 8 9.21 7.42 -23.93
CA GLY A 8 10.58 7.64 -24.41
C GLY A 8 11.51 8.18 -23.32
N GLU A 9 11.05 9.16 -22.54
CA GLU A 9 11.84 9.70 -21.41
C GLU A 9 11.96 8.70 -20.26
N LEU A 10 10.93 7.90 -19.97
CA LEU A 10 10.95 6.87 -18.92
C LEU A 10 12.05 5.83 -19.18
N LEU A 11 12.14 5.33 -20.42
CA LEU A 11 13.00 4.22 -20.81
C LEU A 11 14.44 4.67 -21.18
N ASP A 12 14.67 5.94 -21.42
CA ASP A 12 15.99 6.46 -21.77
C ASP A 12 16.91 6.53 -20.53
N GLN A 13 17.70 5.49 -20.33
CA GLN A 13 18.65 5.39 -19.22
C GLN A 13 19.78 6.42 -19.26
N SER A 14 19.98 7.13 -20.39
CA SER A 14 20.94 8.22 -20.49
C SER A 14 20.48 9.51 -19.85
N LEU A 15 19.17 9.64 -19.59
CA LEU A 15 18.59 10.81 -18.94
C LEU A 15 18.83 10.79 -17.42
N PRO A 16 18.98 11.96 -16.80
CA PRO A 16 19.07 12.08 -15.34
C PRO A 16 17.83 11.48 -14.65
N LEU A 17 18.03 10.74 -13.55
CA LEU A 17 16.96 10.14 -12.77
C LEU A 17 15.77 11.08 -12.47
N PRO A 18 15.97 12.35 -12.03
CA PRO A 18 14.85 13.25 -11.78
C PRO A 18 13.95 13.50 -13.00
N ARG A 19 14.50 13.42 -14.21
CA ARG A 19 13.71 13.55 -15.44
C ARG A 19 12.91 12.29 -15.71
N ARG A 20 13.50 11.13 -15.52
CA ARG A 20 12.84 9.83 -15.64
C ARG A 20 11.73 9.66 -14.61
N PHE A 21 11.96 10.05 -13.34
CA PHE A 21 10.92 10.09 -12.30
C PHE A 21 9.76 11.02 -12.67
N ARG A 22 10.04 12.18 -13.24
CA ARG A 22 8.98 13.08 -13.72
C ARG A 22 8.14 12.42 -14.80
N ALA A 23 8.75 11.69 -15.74
CA ALA A 23 8.03 10.94 -16.75
C ALA A 23 7.18 9.82 -16.13
N LEU A 24 7.71 9.08 -15.15
CA LEU A 24 7.03 8.04 -14.39
C LEU A 24 5.75 8.58 -13.73
N PHE A 25 5.87 9.62 -12.90
CA PHE A 25 4.72 10.19 -12.19
C PHE A 25 3.75 10.91 -13.12
N SER A 26 4.21 11.43 -14.26
CA SER A 26 3.32 11.95 -15.31
C SER A 26 2.51 10.82 -15.93
N LEU A 27 3.10 9.66 -16.23
CA LEU A 27 2.39 8.48 -16.75
C LEU A 27 1.36 7.96 -15.73
N ARG A 28 1.74 7.90 -14.44
CA ARG A 28 0.79 7.57 -13.36
C ARG A 28 -0.43 8.51 -13.38
N SER A 29 -0.18 9.81 -13.50
CA SER A 29 -1.23 10.83 -13.49
C SER A 29 -2.10 10.82 -14.74
N VAL A 30 -1.53 10.51 -15.92
CA VAL A 30 -2.27 10.36 -17.18
C VAL A 30 -3.17 9.11 -17.12
N GLY A 31 -2.68 8.03 -16.56
CA GLY A 31 -3.41 6.77 -16.46
C GLY A 31 -3.63 6.06 -17.80
N GLY A 32 -4.48 5.04 -17.79
CA GLY A 32 -4.87 4.26 -18.95
C GLY A 32 -3.85 3.21 -19.40
N ASP A 33 -4.28 2.29 -20.27
CA ASP A 33 -3.53 1.10 -20.66
C ASP A 33 -2.16 1.41 -21.30
N ALA A 34 -2.06 2.48 -22.06
CA ALA A 34 -0.80 2.88 -22.69
C ALA A 34 0.25 3.35 -21.64
N SER A 35 -0.18 4.01 -20.57
CA SER A 35 0.69 4.37 -19.45
C SER A 35 1.11 3.13 -18.66
N VAL A 36 0.18 2.22 -18.38
CA VAL A 36 0.47 0.94 -17.72
C VAL A 36 1.47 0.12 -18.54
N ALA A 37 1.30 0.02 -19.84
CA ALA A 37 2.23 -0.70 -20.71
C ALA A 37 3.65 -0.12 -20.67
N ALA A 38 3.80 1.22 -20.68
CA ALA A 38 5.10 1.87 -20.56
C ALA A 38 5.76 1.61 -19.20
N LEU A 39 4.99 1.63 -18.11
CA LEU A 39 5.48 1.32 -16.77
C LEU A 39 5.90 -0.15 -16.64
N LEU A 40 5.14 -1.07 -17.22
CA LEU A 40 5.47 -2.50 -17.22
C LEU A 40 6.79 -2.79 -17.97
N GLU A 41 7.02 -2.13 -19.10
CA GLU A 41 8.28 -2.23 -19.83
C GLU A 41 9.45 -1.76 -18.97
N SER A 42 9.30 -0.64 -18.28
CA SER A 42 10.30 -0.11 -17.36
C SER A 42 10.53 -1.04 -16.16
N LEU A 43 9.48 -1.64 -15.60
CA LEU A 43 9.61 -2.59 -14.48
C LEU A 43 10.48 -3.79 -14.85
N SER A 44 10.38 -4.28 -16.08
CA SER A 44 11.12 -5.47 -16.54
C SER A 44 12.56 -5.16 -16.96
N GLU A 45 12.83 -3.98 -17.52
CA GLU A 45 14.09 -3.70 -18.21
C GLU A 45 15.06 -2.78 -17.44
N ASP A 46 14.57 -2.03 -16.44
CA ASP A 46 15.40 -1.07 -15.74
C ASP A 46 16.37 -1.76 -14.77
N PRO A 47 17.67 -1.41 -14.78
CA PRO A 47 18.64 -2.00 -13.86
C PRO A 47 18.58 -1.41 -12.45
N SER A 48 17.89 -0.28 -12.25
CA SER A 48 17.83 0.41 -10.96
C SER A 48 16.73 -0.14 -10.07
N ALA A 49 17.10 -0.77 -8.96
CA ALA A 49 16.14 -1.24 -7.97
C ALA A 49 15.26 -0.09 -7.42
N LEU A 50 15.85 1.09 -7.17
CA LEU A 50 15.10 2.28 -6.76
C LEU A 50 14.06 2.67 -7.81
N PHE A 51 14.42 2.65 -9.09
CA PHE A 51 13.49 3.04 -10.14
C PHE A 51 12.37 2.02 -10.34
N LYS A 52 12.70 0.72 -10.29
CA LYS A 52 11.71 -0.37 -10.32
C LYS A 52 10.73 -0.30 -9.14
N HIS A 53 11.23 0.03 -7.94
CA HIS A 53 10.39 0.24 -6.75
C HIS A 53 9.33 1.31 -7.05
N GLU A 54 9.73 2.50 -7.49
CA GLU A 54 8.79 3.59 -7.80
C GLU A 54 7.83 3.25 -8.96
N VAL A 55 8.27 2.42 -9.92
CA VAL A 55 7.40 1.93 -11.00
C VAL A 55 6.33 0.98 -10.42
N ALA A 56 6.71 0.06 -9.55
CA ALA A 56 5.75 -0.85 -8.89
C ALA A 56 4.77 -0.06 -8.02
N PHE A 57 5.26 0.93 -7.24
CA PHE A 57 4.43 1.89 -6.51
C PHE A 57 3.41 2.58 -7.42
N ALA A 58 3.86 3.17 -8.54
CA ALA A 58 2.94 3.85 -9.47
C ALA A 58 1.85 2.92 -10.00
N LEU A 59 2.19 1.67 -10.36
CA LEU A 59 1.22 0.67 -10.81
C LEU A 59 0.20 0.30 -9.74
N GLY A 60 0.65 0.20 -8.47
CA GLY A 60 -0.23 -0.01 -7.31
C GLY A 60 -1.19 1.15 -7.10
N GLN A 61 -0.67 2.39 -7.08
CA GLN A 61 -1.45 3.61 -6.93
C GLN A 61 -2.48 3.80 -8.06
N MET A 62 -2.17 3.36 -9.28
CA MET A 62 -3.10 3.34 -10.41
C MET A 62 -4.15 2.22 -10.29
N ARG A 63 -4.01 1.30 -9.34
CA ARG A 63 -4.79 0.05 -9.25
C ARG A 63 -4.85 -0.68 -10.60
N ALA A 64 -3.70 -0.76 -11.27
CA ALA A 64 -3.58 -1.27 -12.63
C ALA A 64 -3.76 -2.80 -12.67
N THR A 65 -4.97 -3.29 -12.88
CA THR A 65 -5.25 -4.73 -12.95
C THR A 65 -4.44 -5.44 -14.04
N GLY A 66 -4.14 -4.76 -15.14
CA GLY A 66 -3.26 -5.26 -16.22
C GLY A 66 -1.81 -5.49 -15.76
N ALA A 67 -1.39 -4.99 -14.59
CA ALA A 67 -0.06 -5.17 -14.05
C ALA A 67 0.07 -6.41 -13.12
N VAL A 68 -1.02 -7.05 -12.74
CA VAL A 68 -1.04 -8.14 -11.75
C VAL A 68 -0.06 -9.27 -12.12
N ALA A 69 -0.04 -9.70 -13.38
CA ALA A 69 0.85 -10.79 -13.82
C ALA A 69 2.33 -10.42 -13.66
N ALA A 70 2.73 -9.21 -14.04
CA ALA A 70 4.11 -8.73 -13.93
C ALA A 70 4.51 -8.52 -12.47
N LEU A 71 3.66 -7.89 -11.65
CA LEU A 71 3.91 -7.70 -10.22
C LEU A 71 4.05 -9.03 -9.47
N LYS A 72 3.24 -10.04 -9.81
CA LYS A 72 3.39 -11.41 -9.28
C LYS A 72 4.72 -12.04 -9.69
N ALA A 73 5.16 -11.85 -10.92
CA ALA A 73 6.46 -12.32 -11.39
C ALA A 73 7.61 -11.64 -10.64
N THR A 74 7.57 -10.32 -10.50
CA THR A 74 8.55 -9.54 -9.72
C THR A 74 8.60 -9.97 -8.25
N LEU A 75 7.44 -10.19 -7.62
CA LEU A 75 7.38 -10.65 -6.22
C LEU A 75 8.01 -12.03 -6.02
N ARG A 76 7.85 -12.95 -6.99
CA ARG A 76 8.36 -14.32 -6.93
C ARG A 76 9.83 -14.45 -7.34
N ASP A 77 10.39 -13.45 -7.99
CA ASP A 77 11.79 -13.48 -8.43
C ASP A 77 12.74 -13.24 -7.26
N GLU A 78 13.28 -14.32 -6.70
CA GLU A 78 14.23 -14.26 -5.59
C GLU A 78 15.56 -13.56 -5.96
N GLY A 79 15.86 -13.41 -7.25
CA GLY A 79 17.00 -12.64 -7.75
C GLY A 79 16.75 -11.13 -7.78
N GLU A 80 15.50 -10.70 -7.65
CA GLU A 80 15.14 -9.29 -7.61
C GLU A 80 15.43 -8.68 -6.22
N HIS A 81 15.73 -7.39 -6.19
CA HIS A 81 16.02 -6.68 -4.95
C HIS A 81 14.82 -6.69 -3.99
N GLY A 82 15.06 -6.95 -2.69
CA GLY A 82 14.01 -7.11 -1.68
C GLY A 82 13.05 -5.91 -1.60
N MET A 83 13.53 -4.69 -1.84
CA MET A 83 12.69 -3.48 -1.87
C MET A 83 11.75 -3.44 -3.09
N VAL A 84 12.15 -3.98 -4.24
CA VAL A 84 11.28 -4.09 -5.41
C VAL A 84 10.22 -5.17 -5.20
N ARG A 85 10.61 -6.28 -4.61
CA ARG A 85 9.71 -7.39 -4.27
C ARG A 85 8.66 -6.96 -3.23
N HIS A 86 9.08 -6.24 -2.19
CA HIS A 86 8.18 -5.68 -1.19
C HIS A 86 7.17 -4.73 -1.84
N GLU A 87 7.62 -3.82 -2.69
CA GLU A 87 6.73 -2.87 -3.36
C GLU A 87 5.76 -3.57 -4.32
N ALA A 88 6.22 -4.64 -4.98
CA ALA A 88 5.32 -5.48 -5.79
C ALA A 88 4.21 -6.13 -4.92
N ALA A 89 4.51 -6.56 -3.70
CA ALA A 89 3.50 -7.06 -2.77
C ALA A 89 2.51 -5.97 -2.34
N GLU A 90 2.99 -4.76 -2.04
CA GLU A 90 2.14 -3.61 -1.70
C GLU A 90 1.24 -3.21 -2.86
N ALA A 91 1.79 -3.13 -4.07
CA ALA A 91 1.03 -2.84 -5.28
C ALA A 91 -0.08 -3.88 -5.54
N LEU A 92 0.20 -5.18 -5.34
CA LEU A 92 -0.82 -6.23 -5.42
C LEU A 92 -1.92 -6.06 -4.36
N GLY A 93 -1.54 -5.63 -3.14
CA GLY A 93 -2.48 -5.27 -2.08
C GLY A 93 -3.34 -4.06 -2.43
N ALA A 94 -2.78 -3.03 -3.06
CA ALA A 94 -3.49 -1.84 -3.52
C ALA A 94 -4.48 -2.14 -4.66
N ILE A 95 -4.10 -3.03 -5.60
CA ILE A 95 -4.98 -3.52 -6.67
C ILE A 95 -6.11 -4.35 -6.08
N ALA A 96 -5.82 -5.18 -5.09
CA ALA A 96 -6.74 -5.98 -4.31
C ALA A 96 -7.70 -6.83 -5.17
N SER A 97 -7.18 -7.52 -6.20
CA SER A 97 -7.92 -8.51 -6.97
C SER A 97 -7.72 -9.93 -6.42
N GLU A 98 -8.70 -10.82 -6.61
CA GLU A 98 -8.61 -12.23 -6.18
C GLU A 98 -7.39 -12.95 -6.77
N GLU A 99 -6.94 -12.56 -7.95
CA GLU A 99 -5.77 -13.13 -8.61
C GLU A 99 -4.46 -12.91 -7.85
N CYS A 100 -4.45 -11.93 -6.91
CA CYS A 100 -3.27 -11.62 -6.08
C CYS A 100 -3.09 -12.60 -4.91
N LEU A 101 -4.16 -13.30 -4.49
CA LEU A 101 -4.22 -14.05 -3.23
C LEU A 101 -3.09 -15.07 -3.10
N GLU A 102 -2.96 -15.99 -4.06
CA GLU A 102 -1.96 -17.07 -4.03
C GLU A 102 -0.51 -16.55 -3.92
N ALA A 103 -0.19 -15.48 -4.68
CA ALA A 103 1.14 -14.90 -4.67
C ALA A 103 1.46 -14.24 -3.33
N LEU A 104 0.50 -13.55 -2.73
CA LEU A 104 0.65 -12.92 -1.43
C LEU A 104 0.71 -13.96 -0.29
N GLU A 105 -0.07 -15.05 -0.36
CA GLU A 105 0.02 -16.16 0.60
C GLU A 105 1.38 -16.85 0.57
N THR A 106 1.99 -16.95 -0.61
CA THR A 106 3.34 -17.46 -0.74
C THR A 106 4.36 -16.48 -0.15
N ALA A 107 4.27 -15.21 -0.52
CA ALA A 107 5.18 -14.16 -0.06
C ALA A 107 5.07 -13.86 1.45
N SER A 108 3.93 -14.17 2.09
CA SER A 108 3.81 -14.06 3.56
C SER A 108 4.67 -15.05 4.34
N LYS A 109 5.40 -15.92 3.64
CA LYS A 109 6.37 -16.88 4.18
C LYS A 109 7.78 -16.62 3.66
N ASP A 110 8.02 -15.49 3.02
CA ASP A 110 9.28 -15.12 2.41
C ASP A 110 10.41 -15.03 3.45
N GLU A 111 11.64 -15.35 3.07
CA GLU A 111 12.81 -15.22 3.93
C GLU A 111 13.11 -13.76 4.26
N SER A 112 12.90 -12.86 3.29
CA SER A 112 13.02 -11.42 3.51
C SER A 112 11.90 -10.92 4.42
N ARG A 113 12.28 -10.36 5.57
CA ARG A 113 11.31 -9.82 6.54
C ARG A 113 10.42 -8.75 5.92
N VAL A 114 10.98 -7.81 5.15
CA VAL A 114 10.22 -6.71 4.56
C VAL A 114 9.18 -7.24 3.56
N VAL A 115 9.52 -8.22 2.73
CA VAL A 115 8.60 -8.85 1.78
C VAL A 115 7.47 -9.57 2.53
N ARG A 116 7.83 -10.36 3.55
CA ARG A 116 6.86 -11.13 4.36
C ARG A 116 5.84 -10.22 5.05
N GLU A 117 6.31 -9.20 5.77
CA GLU A 117 5.46 -8.29 6.53
C GLU A 117 4.53 -7.50 5.59
N THR A 118 5.03 -7.03 4.45
CA THR A 118 4.21 -6.34 3.45
C THR A 118 3.17 -7.26 2.82
N ALA A 119 3.53 -8.51 2.51
CA ALA A 119 2.57 -9.48 1.99
C ALA A 119 1.46 -9.82 3.00
N GLU A 120 1.78 -9.86 4.30
CA GLU A 120 0.78 -10.04 5.36
C GLU A 120 -0.20 -8.86 5.41
N LEU A 121 0.28 -7.61 5.32
CA LEU A 121 -0.58 -6.42 5.25
C LEU A 121 -1.46 -6.44 3.99
N ALA A 122 -0.88 -6.77 2.83
CA ALA A 122 -1.61 -6.88 1.57
C ALA A 122 -2.72 -7.94 1.63
N LEU A 123 -2.46 -9.09 2.25
CA LEU A 123 -3.47 -10.13 2.49
C LEU A 123 -4.60 -9.64 3.40
N GLN A 124 -4.27 -8.92 4.46
CA GLN A 124 -5.29 -8.35 5.36
C GLN A 124 -6.14 -7.32 4.61
N ARG A 125 -5.52 -6.49 3.75
CA ARG A 125 -6.23 -5.54 2.90
C ARG A 125 -7.21 -6.25 1.93
N LEU A 126 -6.78 -7.34 1.30
CA LEU A 126 -7.65 -8.16 0.46
C LEU A 126 -8.88 -8.66 1.23
N ARG A 127 -8.66 -9.22 2.43
CA ARG A 127 -9.73 -9.73 3.29
C ARG A 127 -10.69 -8.62 3.71
N HIS A 128 -10.15 -7.47 4.10
CA HIS A 128 -10.93 -6.31 4.47
C HIS A 128 -11.81 -5.82 3.32
N LYS A 129 -11.26 -5.72 2.10
CA LYS A 129 -12.03 -5.32 0.92
C LYS A 129 -13.15 -6.32 0.62
N ARG A 130 -12.88 -7.62 0.67
CA ARG A 130 -13.91 -8.66 0.46
C ARG A 130 -15.05 -8.51 1.45
N ALA A 131 -14.75 -8.38 2.74
CA ALA A 131 -15.77 -8.19 3.76
C ALA A 131 -16.65 -6.96 3.50
N ALA A 132 -16.04 -5.85 3.07
CA ALA A 132 -16.78 -4.64 2.72
C ALA A 132 -17.64 -4.79 1.45
N ASP A 133 -17.19 -5.58 0.48
CA ASP A 133 -17.94 -5.85 -0.75
C ASP A 133 -19.12 -6.83 -0.46
N ASP A 134 -18.93 -7.84 0.39
CA ASP A 134 -19.97 -8.77 0.83
C ASP A 134 -21.08 -8.05 1.63
N GLU A 135 -20.73 -7.10 2.50
CA GLU A 135 -21.73 -6.27 3.20
C GLU A 135 -22.59 -5.44 2.24
N LYS A 136 -21.98 -4.91 1.17
CA LYS A 136 -22.72 -4.13 0.15
C LYS A 136 -23.67 -4.97 -0.69
N THR A 137 -23.34 -6.25 -0.90
CA THR A 137 -24.17 -7.18 -1.69
C THR A 137 -25.26 -7.87 -0.90
N GLY A 138 -25.28 -7.70 0.43
CA GLY A 138 -26.31 -8.28 1.31
C GLY A 138 -26.14 -9.76 1.58
N ASP A 139 -25.02 -10.36 1.22
CA ASP A 139 -24.71 -11.77 1.51
C ASP A 139 -23.96 -11.91 2.85
N ALA A 140 -24.67 -11.60 3.93
CA ALA A 140 -24.16 -11.58 5.30
C ALA A 140 -24.09 -12.99 5.91
N SER A 141 -23.47 -13.96 5.26
CA SER A 141 -23.39 -15.33 5.82
C SER A 141 -22.16 -15.59 6.71
N VAL A 142 -21.24 -14.63 6.89
CA VAL A 142 -19.98 -14.83 7.65
C VAL A 142 -19.70 -13.75 8.70
N ALA A 143 -20.63 -12.89 9.03
CA ALA A 143 -20.48 -11.94 10.14
C ALA A 143 -20.86 -12.61 11.47
N ALA A 144 -19.99 -13.44 12.01
CA ALA A 144 -20.17 -13.97 13.35
C ALA A 144 -18.93 -13.76 14.21
N SER A 145 -19.15 -12.97 15.25
CA SER A 145 -18.47 -13.14 16.54
C SER A 145 -17.18 -12.37 16.78
N SER A 146 -17.26 -11.19 17.35
CA SER A 146 -16.60 -10.96 18.63
C SER A 146 -17.26 -9.81 19.39
N LYS A 147 -17.90 -10.17 20.46
CA LYS A 147 -18.33 -9.23 21.51
C LYS A 147 -17.21 -9.11 22.51
N LEU A 148 -16.94 -7.88 22.89
CA LEU A 148 -16.33 -7.43 24.15
C LEU A 148 -14.80 -7.28 24.19
N GLY A 149 -14.36 -6.07 24.35
CA GLY A 149 -13.66 -5.62 25.28
C GLY A 149 -12.59 -4.66 25.48
N SER A 150 -11.42 -4.67 25.00
CA SER A 150 -10.35 -3.72 25.30
C SER A 150 -10.27 -2.59 24.26
N ALA A 151 -9.52 -1.51 24.55
CA ALA A 151 -9.23 -0.48 23.55
C ALA A 151 -8.67 -1.05 22.25
N LYS A 152 -7.95 -2.18 22.34
CA LYS A 152 -7.39 -2.96 21.23
C LYS A 152 -8.49 -3.55 20.31
N GLU A 153 -9.57 -4.09 20.89
CA GLU A 153 -10.70 -4.61 20.11
C GLU A 153 -11.55 -3.50 19.49
N LYS A 154 -11.62 -2.33 20.13
CA LYS A 154 -12.29 -1.15 19.55
C LYS A 154 -11.56 -0.62 18.33
N LEU A 155 -10.22 -0.65 18.31
CA LEU A 155 -9.44 -0.23 17.16
C LEU A 155 -9.60 -1.22 16.00
N SER A 156 -9.53 -2.53 16.26
CA SER A 156 -9.75 -3.56 15.25
C SER A 156 -11.17 -3.50 14.65
N ALA A 157 -12.19 -3.21 15.47
CA ALA A 157 -13.56 -2.98 14.99
C ALA A 157 -13.68 -1.67 14.20
N ALA A 158 -12.96 -0.61 14.61
CA ALA A 158 -12.96 0.68 13.93
C ALA A 158 -12.24 0.63 12.57
N THR A 159 -11.23 -0.24 12.42
CA THR A 159 -10.58 -0.47 11.12
C THR A 159 -11.45 -1.30 10.17
N ALA A 160 -12.33 -2.16 10.69
CA ALA A 160 -13.25 -2.95 9.86
C ALA A 160 -14.28 -2.09 9.10
N SER A 161 -14.61 -0.90 9.61
CA SER A 161 -15.57 0.02 8.98
C SER A 161 -14.90 1.14 8.16
N ALA A 162 -13.59 1.22 8.15
CA ALA A 162 -12.85 2.26 7.44
C ALA A 162 -12.87 2.04 5.91
N SER A 163 -13.04 3.12 5.15
CA SER A 163 -13.10 3.11 3.70
C SER A 163 -11.94 3.93 3.11
N ASP A 164 -11.39 3.50 1.98
CA ASP A 164 -10.42 4.30 1.22
C ASP A 164 -10.97 5.68 0.80
N SER A 165 -12.31 5.83 0.74
CA SER A 165 -12.97 7.09 0.37
C SER A 165 -12.88 8.18 1.45
N ASP A 166 -12.53 7.82 2.68
CA ASP A 166 -12.50 8.76 3.83
C ASP A 166 -11.14 9.44 3.99
N SER A 167 -10.15 9.06 3.19
CA SER A 167 -8.84 9.72 3.18
C SER A 167 -8.91 11.08 2.48
N PRO A 168 -8.35 12.16 3.06
CA PRO A 168 -8.20 13.45 2.39
C PRO A 168 -7.12 13.41 1.28
N TYR A 169 -6.38 12.33 1.18
CA TYR A 169 -5.33 12.11 0.19
C TYR A 169 -5.82 11.20 -0.93
N ILE A 170 -5.29 11.40 -2.12
CA ILE A 170 -5.60 10.56 -3.31
C ILE A 170 -4.75 9.30 -3.39
N SER A 171 -3.82 9.11 -2.45
CA SER A 171 -2.99 7.91 -2.36
C SER A 171 -3.80 6.69 -1.91
N VAL A 172 -3.41 5.52 -2.41
CA VAL A 172 -3.93 4.23 -1.94
C VAL A 172 -3.04 3.78 -0.80
N ASP A 173 -3.52 3.93 0.43
CA ASP A 173 -2.77 3.51 1.61
C ASP A 173 -2.76 1.97 1.75
N PRO A 174 -1.69 1.33 2.24
CA PRO A 174 -1.63 -0.12 2.43
C PRO A 174 -2.65 -0.63 3.45
N VAL A 175 -3.05 0.22 4.40
CA VAL A 175 -4.08 -0.05 5.40
C VAL A 175 -5.04 1.14 5.47
N PRO A 176 -6.37 0.92 5.50
CA PRO A 176 -7.32 2.01 5.74
C PRO A 176 -7.07 2.69 7.08
N ALA A 177 -7.24 4.01 7.14
CA ALA A 177 -7.13 4.76 8.40
C ALA A 177 -8.20 4.29 9.41
N ALA A 178 -7.86 4.25 10.69
CA ALA A 178 -8.84 3.99 11.74
C ALA A 178 -9.94 5.06 11.74
N ALA A 179 -11.14 4.67 12.19
CA ALA A 179 -12.33 5.51 12.17
C ALA A 179 -12.10 6.88 12.85
N PRO A 180 -12.77 7.95 12.37
CA PRO A 180 -12.52 9.31 12.85
C PRO A 180 -12.85 9.55 14.34
N ASP A 181 -13.71 8.72 14.93
CA ASP A 181 -14.17 8.79 16.32
C ASP A 181 -13.21 8.11 17.32
N VAL A 182 -12.18 7.40 16.86
CA VAL A 182 -11.17 6.80 17.76
C VAL A 182 -10.43 7.92 18.50
N PRO A 183 -10.33 7.87 19.86
CA PRO A 183 -9.64 8.91 20.62
C PRO A 183 -8.17 9.09 20.20
N LEU A 184 -7.67 10.31 20.22
CA LEU A 184 -6.30 10.64 19.82
C LEU A 184 -5.27 9.87 20.65
N GLU A 185 -5.50 9.82 21.97
CA GLU A 185 -4.63 9.12 22.92
C GLU A 185 -4.55 7.60 22.62
N THR A 186 -5.65 7.01 22.13
CA THR A 186 -5.68 5.60 21.71
C THR A 186 -4.84 5.37 20.46
N LEU A 187 -4.94 6.27 19.47
CA LEU A 187 -4.12 6.18 18.26
C LEU A 187 -2.64 6.33 18.59
N GLU A 188 -2.28 7.33 19.41
CA GLU A 188 -0.90 7.57 19.85
C GLU A 188 -0.32 6.34 20.58
N ALA A 189 -1.08 5.77 21.52
CA ALA A 189 -0.68 4.58 22.25
C ALA A 189 -0.50 3.36 21.33
N THR A 190 -1.38 3.19 20.33
CA THR A 190 -1.30 2.06 19.39
C THR A 190 -0.08 2.17 18.49
N VAL A 191 0.23 3.35 17.97
CA VAL A 191 1.43 3.55 17.14
C VAL A 191 2.71 3.27 17.93
N ALA A 192 2.76 3.66 19.20
CA ALA A 192 3.90 3.45 20.09
C ALA A 192 4.04 2.01 20.61
N ASP A 193 2.97 1.21 20.60
CA ASP A 193 3.00 -0.18 21.08
C ASP A 193 3.61 -1.11 20.03
N GLU A 194 4.90 -1.41 20.16
CA GLU A 194 5.61 -2.34 19.26
C GLU A 194 5.05 -3.79 19.29
N THR A 195 4.25 -4.14 20.28
CA THR A 195 3.60 -5.44 20.40
C THR A 195 2.22 -5.49 19.70
N ALA A 196 1.69 -4.33 19.32
CA ALA A 196 0.43 -4.27 18.59
C ALA A 196 0.60 -4.81 17.17
N PRO A 197 -0.46 -5.43 16.59
CA PRO A 197 -0.44 -5.89 15.20
C PRO A 197 -0.07 -4.75 14.26
N MET A 198 0.74 -5.06 13.24
CA MET A 198 1.20 -4.05 12.27
C MET A 198 0.04 -3.36 11.57
N TRP A 199 -1.01 -4.09 11.22
CA TRP A 199 -2.24 -3.53 10.67
C TRP A 199 -2.84 -2.43 11.55
N ASP A 200 -2.97 -2.66 12.86
CA ASP A 200 -3.54 -1.69 13.79
C ASP A 200 -2.65 -0.46 13.93
N ARG A 201 -1.33 -0.65 13.96
CA ARG A 201 -0.36 0.44 14.03
C ARG A 201 -0.40 1.33 12.77
N TYR A 202 -0.49 0.74 11.59
CA TYR A 202 -0.65 1.48 10.33
C TYR A 202 -2.00 2.21 10.27
N ALA A 203 -3.09 1.56 10.64
CA ALA A 203 -4.41 2.20 10.69
C ALA A 203 -4.44 3.41 11.63
N ALA A 204 -3.79 3.31 12.80
CA ALA A 204 -3.65 4.40 13.74
C ALA A 204 -2.75 5.53 13.18
N MET A 205 -1.65 5.18 12.52
CA MET A 205 -0.75 6.13 11.87
C MET A 205 -1.46 6.94 10.78
N PHE A 206 -2.20 6.29 9.89
CA PHE A 206 -2.95 6.97 8.83
C PHE A 206 -4.10 7.81 9.40
N ALA A 207 -4.76 7.36 10.48
CA ALA A 207 -5.75 8.17 11.17
C ALA A 207 -5.14 9.43 11.80
N LEU A 208 -3.94 9.36 12.38
CA LEU A 208 -3.19 10.52 12.87
C LEU A 208 -2.81 11.47 11.73
N ARG A 209 -2.31 10.96 10.61
CA ARG A 209 -2.00 11.74 9.40
C ARG A 209 -3.22 12.51 8.90
N ASN A 210 -4.38 11.87 8.86
CA ASN A 210 -5.61 12.42 8.30
C ASN A 210 -6.28 13.45 9.21
N ARG A 211 -5.85 13.60 10.47
CA ARG A 211 -6.43 14.55 11.42
C ARG A 211 -5.87 15.95 11.30
N ALA A 212 -6.74 16.94 11.52
CA ALA A 212 -6.45 18.37 11.39
C ALA A 212 -5.59 18.99 12.52
N ALA A 213 -4.87 18.20 13.32
CA ALA A 213 -3.99 18.70 14.40
C ALA A 213 -2.51 18.42 14.06
N PRO A 214 -1.92 19.13 13.07
CA PRO A 214 -0.65 18.73 12.45
C PRO A 214 0.53 18.71 13.43
N ALA A 215 0.56 19.60 14.43
CA ALA A 215 1.72 19.70 15.33
C ALA A 215 1.84 18.49 16.28
N ARG A 216 0.74 18.01 16.85
CA ARG A 216 0.75 16.86 17.78
C ARG A 216 0.92 15.54 17.02
N SER A 217 0.19 15.37 15.92
CA SER A 217 0.30 14.18 15.08
C SER A 217 1.70 14.04 14.49
N ALA A 218 2.31 15.13 14.03
CA ALA A 218 3.68 15.14 13.52
C ALA A 218 4.71 14.77 14.60
N ALA A 219 4.52 15.20 15.85
CA ALA A 219 5.42 14.86 16.96
C ALA A 219 5.37 13.36 17.28
N VAL A 220 4.18 12.75 17.25
CA VAL A 220 4.01 11.31 17.47
C VAL A 220 4.64 10.51 16.33
N LEU A 221 4.35 10.87 15.07
CA LEU A 221 4.89 10.17 13.90
C LEU A 221 6.41 10.33 13.79
N GLY A 222 6.97 11.47 14.17
CA GLY A 222 8.42 11.71 14.18
C GLY A 222 9.17 10.95 15.29
N GLY A 223 8.48 10.43 16.30
CA GLY A 223 9.05 9.62 17.38
C GLY A 223 8.95 8.11 17.16
N VAL A 224 8.33 7.67 16.09
CA VAL A 224 8.14 6.24 15.78
C VAL A 224 9.43 5.67 15.18
N PRO A 225 9.87 4.45 15.59
CA PRO A 225 11.01 3.77 14.97
C PRO A 225 10.83 3.64 13.44
N GLY A 226 11.93 3.81 12.69
CA GLY A 226 11.98 4.08 11.24
C GLY A 226 11.17 3.19 10.30
N GLU A 227 10.78 1.98 10.72
CA GLU A 227 10.02 1.04 9.87
C GLU A 227 8.57 1.48 9.57
N ILE A 228 7.97 2.29 10.47
CA ILE A 228 6.61 2.84 10.25
C ILE A 228 6.66 4.24 9.65
N ALA A 229 7.74 4.98 9.87
CA ALA A 229 7.89 6.35 9.36
C ALA A 229 8.03 6.41 7.81
N ILE A 230 8.50 5.35 7.16
CA ILE A 230 8.69 5.30 5.70
C ILE A 230 7.34 5.47 4.97
N GLY A 231 6.29 4.79 5.39
CA GLY A 231 4.96 4.90 4.77
C GLY A 231 4.28 6.27 4.95
N ALA A 232 4.70 7.08 5.93
CA ALA A 232 4.13 8.41 6.17
C ALA A 232 4.85 9.52 5.36
N ALA A 233 6.08 9.29 4.91
CA ALA A 233 6.86 10.24 4.14
C ALA A 233 6.61 10.16 2.63
N GLU A 234 6.03 9.08 2.14
CA GLU A 234 5.74 8.83 0.72
C GLU A 234 4.30 9.22 0.32
N ALA A 235 3.49 9.72 1.24
CA ALA A 235 2.14 10.24 1.01
C ALA A 235 2.13 11.77 0.91
#